data_d23aab9d454d75e84026f2d42ea4b9fa
#
_entry.id   d23aab9d454d75e84026f2d42ea4b9fa
#
_cell.length_a   1.000
_cell.length_b   1.000
_cell.length_c   1.000
_cell.angle_alpha   90.00
_cell.angle_beta   90.00
_cell.angle_gamma   90.00
#
_symmetry.space_group_name_H-M   'P 1'
#
loop_
_entity.id
_entity.type
_entity.pdbx_description
1 polymer ?
#
loop_
_entity_poly.entity_id
_entity_poly.type
_entity_poly.pdbx_seq_one_letter_code
_entity_poly.pdbx_strand_id
1 'polypeptide(L)'
;MDKAKLEHTRLFLLIAGIFFFLSCGSQEEDPASATFHLLTVEIDGEVNAPSFTDVDPNVIVTLTFNESVDPNTMLNNILLQPVSSGGSVPLRFETDGKNVTLQAATPLHSFTTYRLTINTGLKSAAGRSISTGKVYSLATGLDSEDKFPRIPDEELLTLVQKQTFRYFWEFGHPISGMARERSTSGNTVTTGGTGFGVMAMIVAAERGFITREEALQRVRQIVTFLDTQCTRYHGAFAHWIHGETGATIPFSTYDNGADLVETSLLFQGLLTARRYFDGEVTQEIQLREDITRLWEAIEWDWFRKGGENVLYWHWSPEHEWHMNLKIEGWNESLITYVLAASSPTHTIPKEVYDQGWARNGGMRNGASYHGITLPVGPEQGGPMFFAHYSFLGLNPDGLKDAYADYWQQNRNHALINYHYCMANPKGYSGYSEYCWGLTASDGDQGYSAHSPTNDRGVIAPTAALASMPYTPEESLRALHFFYYKLGDKLWLEHGFADAFNLSKNWFDHQHLAIDQEPIIVMIENYRTGLLWDLVMDI
;
A
#
# COMPACT_ATOMS: atom_id res chain seq x y z
N MET A 1 6.60 43.01 -42.67
CA MET A 1 7.05 44.41 -42.59
C MET A 1 7.93 44.47 -41.40
N ASP A 2 9.08 44.41 -41.59
CA ASP A 2 10.35 45.08 -41.88
C ASP A 2 11.17 45.13 -40.60
N LYS A 3 12.32 44.40 -40.56
CA LYS A 3 13.70 44.79 -40.96
C LYS A 3 14.14 46.10 -40.30
N ALA A 4 15.24 46.26 -39.67
CA ALA A 4 16.62 45.90 -39.98
C ALA A 4 17.52 46.36 -38.81
N LYS A 5 18.62 45.69 -38.50
CA LYS A 5 20.01 45.97 -38.93
C LYS A 5 20.58 47.26 -38.37
N LEU A 6 21.72 47.29 -37.76
CA LEU A 6 23.13 47.24 -38.19
C LEU A 6 23.96 47.90 -37.08
N GLU A 7 24.99 47.49 -36.70
CA GLU A 7 26.43 47.33 -37.05
C GLU A 7 27.37 48.21 -36.20
N HIS A 8 28.44 47.56 -35.79
CA HIS A 8 29.85 47.97 -35.65
C HIS A 8 30.28 49.37 -35.25
N THR A 9 31.22 49.44 -34.29
CA THR A 9 32.50 50.05 -34.60
C THR A 9 33.59 49.63 -33.60
N ARG A 10 34.68 49.14 -34.12
CA ARG A 10 36.00 48.99 -33.49
C ARG A 10 36.68 50.34 -33.42
N LEU A 11 37.49 50.55 -32.40
CA LEU A 11 38.70 51.35 -32.59
C LEU A 11 39.83 50.96 -31.65
N PHE A 12 40.99 50.98 -32.17
CA PHE A 12 42.35 50.51 -31.81
C PHE A 12 43.15 51.54 -31.04
N LEU A 13 44.22 51.06 -30.31
CA LEU A 13 45.53 51.65 -29.97
C LEU A 13 45.57 52.74 -28.86
N LEU A 14 46.53 52.71 -27.93
CA LEU A 14 48.00 52.73 -28.10
C LEU A 14 48.73 52.42 -26.77
N ILE A 15 49.92 51.86 -26.95
CA ILE A 15 50.95 51.45 -26.00
C ILE A 15 51.56 52.68 -25.28
N ALA A 16 51.85 52.53 -23.98
CA ALA A 16 52.96 53.20 -23.34
C ALA A 16 53.50 52.30 -22.20
N GLY A 17 54.67 51.75 -22.42
CA GLY A 17 55.38 51.00 -21.40
C GLY A 17 56.09 51.92 -20.41
N ILE A 18 56.06 51.50 -19.13
CA ILE A 18 57.10 51.94 -18.17
C ILE A 18 57.51 50.71 -17.35
N PHE A 19 58.81 50.42 -17.47
CA PHE A 19 59.51 49.50 -16.58
C PHE A 19 59.54 50.03 -15.15
N PHE A 20 59.20 49.26 -14.20
CA PHE A 20 59.69 49.38 -12.82
C PHE A 20 59.82 48.05 -12.10
N PHE A 21 61.00 47.68 -11.80
CA PHE A 21 61.62 46.90 -10.73
C PHE A 21 60.82 45.72 -10.10
N LEU A 22 61.41 44.56 -10.29
CA LEU A 22 61.29 43.40 -9.41
C LEU A 22 61.57 43.81 -7.95
N SER A 23 60.56 43.63 -7.11
CA SER A 23 60.74 43.34 -5.70
C SER A 23 60.14 41.96 -5.48
N CYS A 24 60.94 40.93 -5.32
CA CYS A 24 60.58 39.67 -4.69
C CYS A 24 60.26 39.97 -3.23
N GLY A 25 58.99 40.20 -2.96
CA GLY A 25 58.45 40.05 -1.63
C GLY A 25 57.76 38.67 -1.60
N SER A 26 58.43 37.69 -0.99
CA SER A 26 57.77 36.50 -0.47
C SER A 26 56.72 36.99 0.51
N GLN A 27 55.45 37.01 0.08
CA GLN A 27 54.38 37.00 1.08
C GLN A 27 54.49 35.64 1.76
N GLU A 28 55.11 35.61 2.92
CA GLU A 28 54.79 34.62 3.94
C GLU A 28 53.29 34.78 4.21
N GLU A 29 52.46 33.80 3.75
CA GLU A 29 51.12 33.68 4.24
C GLU A 29 51.18 33.59 5.74
N ASP A 30 50.54 34.53 6.43
CA ASP A 30 50.45 34.57 7.87
C ASP A 30 49.81 33.22 8.33
N PRO A 31 50.52 32.35 9.07
CA PRO A 31 50.01 31.07 9.50
C PRO A 31 48.81 31.21 10.42
N ALA A 32 48.42 32.45 10.84
CA ALA A 32 47.24 32.76 11.62
C ALA A 32 45.92 32.86 10.82
N SER A 33 45.96 32.86 9.47
CA SER A 33 44.75 33.04 8.62
C SER A 33 44.20 31.72 8.07
N ALA A 34 44.86 30.61 8.24
CA ALA A 34 44.34 29.30 7.79
C ALA A 34 43.15 28.83 8.65
N THR A 35 41.97 28.82 8.10
CA THR A 35 40.77 28.31 8.81
C THR A 35 40.73 26.80 8.76
N PHE A 36 40.42 26.14 9.92
CA PHE A 36 40.18 24.71 9.98
C PHE A 36 38.79 24.39 9.36
N HIS A 37 38.73 23.51 8.37
CA HIS A 37 37.48 23.17 7.68
C HIS A 37 37.50 21.75 7.08
N LEU A 38 36.27 21.21 6.88
CA LEU A 38 36.04 19.95 6.20
C LEU A 38 36.21 20.14 4.68
N LEU A 39 36.99 19.27 4.06
CA LEU A 39 37.20 19.22 2.60
C LEU A 39 36.20 18.28 1.93
N THR A 40 36.10 17.04 2.42
CA THR A 40 35.21 16.03 1.85
C THR A 40 34.52 15.18 2.92
N VAL A 41 33.31 14.74 2.60
CA VAL A 41 32.63 13.63 3.22
C VAL A 41 32.43 12.54 2.18
N GLU A 42 32.81 11.32 2.49
CA GLU A 42 32.64 10.15 1.63
C GLU A 42 31.82 9.09 2.37
N ILE A 43 30.77 8.60 1.73
CA ILE A 43 29.84 7.58 2.24
C ILE A 43 29.56 6.62 1.08
N ASP A 44 29.84 5.33 1.24
CA ASP A 44 29.68 4.27 0.23
C ASP A 44 30.24 4.65 -1.17
N GLY A 45 31.41 5.33 -1.19
CA GLY A 45 32.07 5.75 -2.42
C GLY A 45 31.51 7.03 -3.05
N GLU A 46 30.42 7.59 -2.53
CA GLU A 46 29.93 8.89 -2.93
C GLU A 46 30.61 10.01 -2.14
N VAL A 47 31.05 11.05 -2.84
CA VAL A 47 31.79 12.17 -2.23
C VAL A 47 30.99 13.47 -2.32
N ASN A 48 30.81 14.14 -1.20
CA ASN A 48 30.16 15.45 -1.10
C ASN A 48 28.76 15.53 -1.70
N ALA A 49 28.01 14.43 -1.69
CA ALA A 49 26.61 14.44 -2.14
C ALA A 49 25.75 15.31 -1.20
N PRO A 50 24.70 15.96 -1.69
CA PRO A 50 23.78 16.75 -0.87
C PRO A 50 22.98 15.87 0.09
N SER A 51 22.75 14.60 -0.27
CA SER A 51 22.20 13.53 0.54
C SER A 51 22.71 12.20 0.03
N PHE A 52 22.84 11.21 0.93
CA PHE A 52 23.26 9.86 0.61
C PHE A 52 22.07 8.92 0.78
N THR A 53 21.80 8.07 -0.20
CA THR A 53 20.67 7.13 -0.21
C THR A 53 21.16 5.72 -0.46
N ASP A 54 20.37 4.73 -0.03
CA ASP A 54 20.71 3.29 -0.15
C ASP A 54 22.04 2.91 0.52
N VAL A 55 22.34 3.58 1.62
CA VAL A 55 23.61 3.44 2.35
C VAL A 55 23.64 2.10 3.10
N ASP A 56 24.76 1.37 3.01
CA ASP A 56 24.94 0.12 3.77
C ASP A 56 24.77 0.37 5.28
N PRO A 57 23.96 -0.42 6.01
CA PRO A 57 23.85 -0.31 7.46
C PRO A 57 25.17 -0.42 8.24
N ASN A 58 26.18 -1.05 7.65
CA ASN A 58 27.53 -1.17 8.21
C ASN A 58 28.53 -0.15 7.66
N VAL A 59 28.03 0.89 7.04
CA VAL A 59 28.84 1.91 6.34
C VAL A 59 29.97 2.49 7.19
N ILE A 60 31.10 2.73 6.57
CA ILE A 60 32.19 3.55 7.08
C ILE A 60 32.12 4.91 6.42
N VAL A 61 31.97 5.96 7.22
CA VAL A 61 32.00 7.34 6.73
C VAL A 61 33.41 7.89 6.88
N THR A 62 33.94 8.51 5.83
CA THR A 62 35.25 9.16 5.84
C THR A 62 35.09 10.67 5.72
N LEU A 63 35.67 11.40 6.67
CA LEU A 63 35.74 12.86 6.70
C LEU A 63 37.18 13.30 6.49
N THR A 64 37.45 14.11 5.46
CA THR A 64 38.78 14.64 5.21
C THR A 64 38.82 16.14 5.52
N PHE A 65 39.79 16.55 6.35
CA PHE A 65 39.99 17.93 6.76
C PHE A 65 41.27 18.53 6.17
N ASN A 66 41.35 19.84 6.11
CA ASN A 66 42.56 20.53 5.64
C ASN A 66 43.74 20.44 6.65
N GLU A 67 43.46 20.16 7.91
CA GLU A 67 44.43 20.01 9.01
C GLU A 67 44.14 18.74 9.83
N SER A 68 45.13 18.30 10.59
CA SER A 68 44.95 17.17 11.54
C SER A 68 43.92 17.51 12.62
N VAL A 69 43.01 16.58 12.91
CA VAL A 69 41.93 16.74 13.89
C VAL A 69 42.44 16.37 15.29
N ASP A 70 41.99 17.08 16.34
CA ASP A 70 42.20 16.68 17.74
C ASP A 70 41.21 15.56 18.11
N PRO A 71 41.69 14.32 18.36
CA PRO A 71 40.84 13.17 18.65
C PRO A 71 39.93 13.37 19.88
N ASN A 72 40.36 14.17 20.84
CA ASN A 72 39.62 14.40 22.08
C ASN A 72 38.34 15.23 21.87
N THR A 73 38.21 15.88 20.70
CA THR A 73 37.05 16.70 20.40
C THR A 73 36.02 15.99 19.49
N MET A 74 36.35 14.80 18.94
CA MET A 74 35.51 14.11 17.96
C MET A 74 34.18 13.62 18.56
N LEU A 75 34.25 12.90 19.70
CA LEU A 75 33.09 12.22 20.28
C LEU A 75 31.89 13.15 20.58
N ASN A 76 32.18 14.39 20.95
CA ASN A 76 31.12 15.35 21.30
C ASN A 76 30.71 16.25 20.15
N ASN A 77 31.42 16.21 19.01
CA ASN A 77 31.22 17.16 17.92
C ASN A 77 30.92 16.49 16.56
N ILE A 78 31.09 15.18 16.45
CA ILE A 78 30.64 14.40 15.28
C ILE A 78 29.57 13.44 15.77
N LEU A 79 28.32 13.70 15.38
CA LEU A 79 27.14 13.00 15.87
C LEU A 79 26.36 12.38 14.72
N LEU A 80 25.91 11.14 14.91
CA LEU A 80 24.98 10.47 14.01
C LEU A 80 23.68 10.19 14.77
N GLN A 81 22.55 10.65 14.25
CA GLN A 81 21.26 10.57 14.94
C GLN A 81 20.15 10.16 13.96
N PRO A 82 19.30 9.17 14.30
CA PRO A 82 18.11 8.90 13.51
C PRO A 82 17.17 10.10 13.62
N VAL A 83 16.60 10.50 12.48
CA VAL A 83 15.71 11.68 12.39
C VAL A 83 14.43 11.45 13.19
N SER A 84 13.94 10.21 13.22
CA SER A 84 12.65 9.86 13.84
C SER A 84 12.67 9.78 15.37
N SER A 85 13.81 9.43 16.01
CA SER A 85 13.86 9.14 17.44
C SER A 85 14.78 10.06 18.26
N GLY A 86 15.62 10.87 17.61
CA GLY A 86 16.47 11.88 18.25
C GLY A 86 17.61 11.35 19.15
N GLY A 87 17.76 10.05 19.33
CA GLY A 87 18.84 9.44 20.09
C GLY A 87 20.17 9.49 19.31
N SER A 88 21.31 9.55 20.00
CA SER A 88 22.63 9.49 19.33
C SER A 88 23.08 8.05 19.15
N VAL A 89 23.54 7.72 17.93
CA VAL A 89 24.16 6.42 17.63
C VAL A 89 25.56 6.40 18.22
N PRO A 90 25.95 5.37 18.99
CA PRO A 90 27.33 5.21 19.45
C PRO A 90 28.27 5.01 18.25
N LEU A 91 29.31 5.83 18.16
CA LEU A 91 30.29 5.82 17.07
C LEU A 91 31.67 5.36 17.54
N ARG A 92 32.37 4.64 16.68
CA ARG A 92 33.80 4.36 16.76
C ARG A 92 34.50 5.27 15.77
N PHE A 93 35.65 5.84 16.22
CA PHE A 93 36.45 6.75 15.40
C PHE A 93 37.87 6.21 15.25
N GLU A 94 38.40 6.34 14.03
CA GLU A 94 39.83 6.18 13.74
C GLU A 94 40.31 7.42 12.99
N THR A 95 41.59 7.80 13.15
CA THR A 95 42.17 8.95 12.44
C THR A 95 43.62 8.71 12.09
N ASP A 96 44.01 9.12 10.91
CA ASP A 96 45.42 9.24 10.46
C ASP A 96 45.93 10.70 10.45
N GLY A 97 45.25 11.57 11.17
CA GLY A 97 45.49 12.99 11.25
C GLY A 97 44.46 13.81 10.55
N LYS A 98 44.51 13.94 9.24
CA LYS A 98 43.52 14.73 8.44
C LYS A 98 42.28 13.96 8.09
N ASN A 99 42.35 12.65 7.99
CA ASN A 99 41.20 11.80 7.73
C ASN A 99 40.68 11.25 9.05
N VAL A 100 39.37 11.32 9.20
CA VAL A 100 38.60 10.71 10.29
C VAL A 100 37.63 9.73 9.68
N THR A 101 37.78 8.46 10.01
CA THR A 101 36.78 7.44 9.71
C THR A 101 35.88 7.24 10.93
N LEU A 102 34.60 7.10 10.67
CA LEU A 102 33.63 6.79 11.71
C LEU A 102 32.71 5.64 11.27
N GLN A 103 32.34 4.80 12.21
CA GLN A 103 31.43 3.69 12.02
C GLN A 103 30.53 3.57 13.23
N ALA A 104 29.27 3.19 13.03
CA ALA A 104 28.36 2.87 14.12
C ALA A 104 28.88 1.63 14.90
N ALA A 105 28.71 1.63 16.21
CA ALA A 105 29.16 0.51 17.07
C ALA A 105 28.36 -0.78 16.83
N THR A 106 27.15 -0.65 16.31
CA THR A 106 26.25 -1.72 15.82
C THR A 106 25.70 -1.29 14.46
N PRO A 107 25.30 -2.24 13.59
CA PRO A 107 24.68 -1.89 12.30
C PRO A 107 23.55 -0.88 12.48
N LEU A 108 23.45 0.07 11.56
CA LEU A 108 22.35 1.02 11.48
C LEU A 108 21.06 0.29 11.13
N HIS A 109 19.92 0.82 11.52
CA HIS A 109 18.63 0.25 11.09
C HIS A 109 18.44 0.47 9.59
N SER A 110 17.93 -0.55 8.89
CA SER A 110 17.58 -0.47 7.47
C SER A 110 16.46 0.56 7.25
N PHE A 111 16.40 1.13 6.04
CA PHE A 111 15.40 2.12 5.62
C PHE A 111 15.14 3.22 6.66
N THR A 112 16.24 3.73 7.25
CA THR A 112 16.18 4.75 8.28
C THR A 112 17.00 5.95 7.87
N THR A 113 16.43 7.15 8.00
CA THR A 113 17.13 8.40 7.72
C THR A 113 17.88 8.86 8.97
N TYR A 114 19.18 9.08 8.79
CA TYR A 114 20.09 9.60 9.83
C TYR A 114 20.59 11.00 9.45
N ARG A 115 20.92 11.77 10.47
CA ARG A 115 21.59 13.06 10.35
C ARG A 115 23.00 12.94 10.90
N LEU A 116 24.01 13.14 10.05
CA LEU A 116 25.39 13.30 10.44
C LEU A 116 25.67 14.79 10.67
N THR A 117 26.02 15.16 11.88
CA THR A 117 26.27 16.55 12.28
C THR A 117 27.72 16.72 12.70
N ILE A 118 28.41 17.72 12.16
CA ILE A 118 29.74 18.15 12.56
C ILE A 118 29.60 19.54 13.17
N ASN A 119 29.79 19.63 14.50
CA ASN A 119 29.61 20.87 15.27
C ASN A 119 30.85 21.74 15.25
N THR A 120 30.68 23.05 15.47
CA THR A 120 31.75 24.03 15.53
C THR A 120 32.74 23.85 16.72
N GLY A 121 32.39 22.99 17.67
CA GLY A 121 33.28 22.59 18.77
C GLY A 121 34.41 21.63 18.37
N LEU A 122 34.37 21.05 17.16
CA LEU A 122 35.45 20.22 16.63
C LEU A 122 36.70 21.06 16.40
N LYS A 123 37.85 20.56 16.86
CA LYS A 123 39.14 21.30 16.79
C LYS A 123 40.19 20.58 15.98
N SER A 124 41.06 21.33 15.36
CA SER A 124 42.33 20.82 14.82
C SER A 124 43.33 20.51 15.95
N ALA A 125 44.36 19.70 15.68
CA ALA A 125 45.44 19.44 16.58
C ALA A 125 46.19 20.73 17.01
N ALA A 126 46.08 21.81 16.23
CA ALA A 126 46.60 23.14 16.58
C ALA A 126 45.60 23.97 17.44
N GLY A 127 44.48 23.39 17.87
CA GLY A 127 43.49 24.02 18.73
C GLY A 127 42.49 24.96 18.03
N ARG A 128 42.52 25.07 16.69
CA ARG A 128 41.60 25.89 15.93
C ARG A 128 40.23 25.18 15.78
N SER A 129 39.16 25.88 16.09
CA SER A 129 37.78 25.36 15.88
C SER A 129 37.44 25.33 14.39
N ILE A 130 36.60 24.35 13.97
CA ILE A 130 36.09 24.31 12.60
C ILE A 130 35.29 25.57 12.28
N SER A 131 35.55 26.16 11.13
CA SER A 131 34.99 27.46 10.74
C SER A 131 33.48 27.45 10.57
N THR A 132 32.90 26.32 10.12
CA THR A 132 31.46 26.19 9.88
C THR A 132 31.05 24.74 10.17
N GLY A 133 30.01 24.57 10.99
CA GLY A 133 29.36 23.28 11.19
C GLY A 133 28.71 22.75 9.92
N LYS A 134 28.63 21.44 9.77
CA LYS A 134 28.06 20.76 8.63
C LYS A 134 27.01 19.75 9.06
N VAL A 135 25.99 19.58 8.21
CA VAL A 135 24.95 18.57 8.41
C VAL A 135 24.73 17.83 7.09
N TYR A 136 24.76 16.51 7.15
CA TYR A 136 24.48 15.64 6.02
C TYR A 136 23.33 14.71 6.37
N SER A 137 22.50 14.38 5.37
CA SER A 137 21.46 13.37 5.45
C SER A 137 21.95 12.09 4.82
N LEU A 138 21.79 10.97 5.50
CA LEU A 138 22.03 9.64 4.95
C LEU A 138 20.83 8.74 5.26
N ALA A 139 20.37 8.00 4.26
CA ALA A 139 19.29 7.05 4.37
C ALA A 139 19.83 5.65 4.06
N THR A 140 19.72 4.75 5.04
CA THR A 140 20.18 3.36 4.88
C THR A 140 19.27 2.60 3.93
N GLY A 141 19.85 1.67 3.18
CA GLY A 141 19.18 0.73 2.31
C GLY A 141 18.71 -0.54 3.04
N LEU A 142 18.47 -1.59 2.25
CA LEU A 142 18.06 -2.90 2.75
C LEU A 142 19.21 -3.58 3.51
N ASP A 143 18.89 -4.01 4.72
CA ASP A 143 19.72 -4.92 5.49
C ASP A 143 19.46 -6.38 5.03
N SER A 144 20.52 -7.15 4.85
CA SER A 144 20.40 -8.54 4.39
C SER A 144 19.88 -9.50 5.47
N GLU A 145 19.84 -9.09 6.74
CA GLU A 145 19.48 -9.97 7.86
C GLU A 145 17.96 -10.18 7.98
N ASP A 146 17.56 -11.40 8.36
CA ASP A 146 16.17 -11.71 8.64
C ASP A 146 15.75 -11.06 9.97
N LYS A 147 14.59 -10.41 10.00
CA LYS A 147 14.03 -9.75 11.17
C LYS A 147 13.38 -10.72 12.15
N PHE A 148 12.94 -11.87 11.64
CA PHE A 148 12.33 -12.93 12.41
C PHE A 148 12.97 -14.29 12.08
N PRO A 149 12.96 -15.25 13.02
CA PRO A 149 13.39 -16.62 12.73
C PRO A 149 12.58 -17.24 11.59
N ARG A 150 13.25 -17.96 10.71
CA ARG A 150 12.56 -18.66 9.61
C ARG A 150 11.72 -19.81 10.15
N ILE A 151 10.49 -19.89 9.66
CA ILE A 151 9.53 -20.97 9.92
C ILE A 151 9.06 -21.56 8.58
N PRO A 152 8.48 -22.78 8.56
CA PRO A 152 7.88 -23.36 7.36
C PRO A 152 6.79 -22.46 6.75
N ASP A 153 6.65 -22.49 5.42
CA ASP A 153 5.69 -21.63 4.71
C ASP A 153 4.25 -21.83 5.21
N GLU A 154 3.83 -23.07 5.47
CA GLU A 154 2.50 -23.34 6.02
C GLU A 154 2.25 -22.73 7.41
N GLU A 155 3.29 -22.67 8.24
CA GLU A 155 3.22 -21.99 9.53
C GLU A 155 3.19 -20.47 9.35
N LEU A 156 3.96 -19.94 8.40
CA LEU A 156 3.98 -18.51 8.08
C LEU A 156 2.62 -18.05 7.52
N LEU A 157 2.03 -18.81 6.58
CA LEU A 157 0.69 -18.52 6.06
C LEU A 157 -0.35 -18.50 7.19
N THR A 158 -0.29 -19.48 8.09
CA THR A 158 -1.19 -19.54 9.26
C THR A 158 -0.98 -18.37 10.20
N LEU A 159 0.27 -17.98 10.44
CA LEU A 159 0.60 -16.81 11.26
C LEU A 159 0.05 -15.52 10.64
N VAL A 160 0.20 -15.35 9.32
CA VAL A 160 -0.31 -14.18 8.59
C VAL A 160 -1.84 -14.12 8.70
N GLN A 161 -2.53 -15.21 8.39
CA GLN A 161 -4.00 -15.26 8.50
C GLN A 161 -4.48 -14.94 9.93
N LYS A 162 -3.85 -15.55 10.94
CA LYS A 162 -4.23 -15.35 12.34
C LYS A 162 -3.97 -13.91 12.83
N GLN A 163 -2.83 -13.33 12.49
CA GLN A 163 -2.48 -11.97 12.91
C GLN A 163 -3.37 -10.94 12.24
N THR A 164 -3.62 -11.09 10.94
CA THR A 164 -4.48 -10.20 10.16
C THR A 164 -5.95 -10.30 10.61
N PHE A 165 -6.42 -11.50 10.97
CA PHE A 165 -7.77 -11.72 11.48
C PHE A 165 -8.07 -10.93 12.76
N ARG A 166 -7.08 -10.63 13.59
CA ARG A 166 -7.24 -9.82 14.81
C ARG A 166 -7.85 -8.45 14.52
N TYR A 167 -7.60 -7.88 13.33
CA TYR A 167 -8.24 -6.63 12.91
C TYR A 167 -9.76 -6.72 12.95
N PHE A 168 -10.32 -7.79 12.43
CA PHE A 168 -11.77 -7.98 12.38
C PHE A 168 -12.35 -8.47 13.71
N TRP A 169 -11.58 -9.22 14.49
CA TRP A 169 -12.03 -9.85 15.72
C TRP A 169 -11.86 -8.96 16.95
N GLU A 170 -10.65 -8.48 17.18
CA GLU A 170 -10.32 -7.70 18.37
C GLU A 170 -10.60 -6.21 18.17
N PHE A 171 -10.38 -5.68 16.97
CA PHE A 171 -10.57 -4.28 16.63
C PHE A 171 -11.92 -3.99 15.97
N GLY A 172 -12.74 -5.00 15.62
CA GLY A 172 -14.10 -4.84 15.15
C GLY A 172 -14.93 -3.94 16.10
N HIS A 173 -15.92 -3.22 15.55
CA HIS A 173 -16.70 -2.26 16.36
C HIS A 173 -17.52 -2.99 17.43
N PRO A 174 -17.43 -2.62 18.73
CA PRO A 174 -17.97 -3.43 19.83
C PRO A 174 -19.51 -3.53 19.83
N ILE A 175 -20.22 -2.51 19.32
CA ILE A 175 -21.68 -2.49 19.29
C ILE A 175 -22.22 -3.19 18.06
N SER A 176 -21.75 -2.82 16.86
CA SER A 176 -22.24 -3.42 15.62
C SER A 176 -21.59 -4.75 15.27
N GLY A 177 -20.39 -5.03 15.76
CA GLY A 177 -19.57 -6.14 15.30
C GLY A 177 -18.92 -5.93 13.92
N MET A 178 -19.27 -4.85 13.21
CA MET A 178 -18.81 -4.53 11.86
C MET A 178 -17.32 -4.15 11.84
N ALA A 179 -16.69 -4.28 10.68
CA ALA A 179 -15.31 -3.88 10.48
C ALA A 179 -15.17 -2.35 10.46
N ARG A 180 -14.27 -1.81 11.29
CA ARG A 180 -13.87 -0.40 11.17
C ARG A 180 -13.17 -0.17 9.85
N GLU A 181 -13.37 1.01 9.25
CA GLU A 181 -12.82 1.32 7.93
C GLU A 181 -11.29 1.25 7.95
N ARG A 182 -10.65 1.88 8.95
CA ARG A 182 -9.20 1.82 9.18
C ARG A 182 -8.86 1.91 10.66
N SER A 183 -7.59 1.73 11.00
CA SER A 183 -7.10 1.73 12.39
C SER A 183 -7.44 3.01 13.15
N THR A 184 -7.67 4.13 12.48
CA THR A 184 -7.94 5.45 13.09
C THR A 184 -9.37 5.95 12.85
N SER A 185 -10.25 5.16 12.25
CA SER A 185 -11.58 5.61 11.83
C SER A 185 -12.61 5.78 12.97
N GLY A 186 -12.26 5.42 14.20
CA GLY A 186 -13.15 5.56 15.37
C GLY A 186 -14.42 4.75 15.22
N ASN A 187 -15.59 5.42 15.16
CA ASN A 187 -16.89 4.77 14.99
C ASN A 187 -17.29 4.54 13.52
N THR A 188 -16.46 4.94 12.55
CA THR A 188 -16.76 4.66 11.14
C THR A 188 -16.48 3.20 10.82
N VAL A 189 -17.51 2.48 10.42
CA VAL A 189 -17.43 1.12 9.89
C VAL A 189 -17.74 1.11 8.40
N THR A 190 -17.18 0.15 7.67
CA THR A 190 -17.32 0.03 6.22
C THR A 190 -18.21 -1.16 5.84
N THR A 191 -19.05 -0.96 4.85
CA THR A 191 -20.04 -1.96 4.42
C THR A 191 -19.37 -3.14 3.73
N GLY A 192 -18.59 -2.91 2.68
CA GLY A 192 -17.90 -3.99 1.95
C GLY A 192 -16.85 -4.69 2.80
N GLY A 193 -16.01 -3.94 3.51
CA GLY A 193 -15.03 -4.53 4.43
C GLY A 193 -15.65 -5.34 5.57
N THR A 194 -16.92 -5.07 5.95
CA THR A 194 -17.66 -5.93 6.89
C THR A 194 -18.04 -7.27 6.25
N GLY A 195 -18.48 -7.27 4.98
CA GLY A 195 -18.72 -8.52 4.23
C GLY A 195 -17.46 -9.37 4.13
N PHE A 196 -16.34 -8.74 3.85
CA PHE A 196 -15.03 -9.37 3.85
C PHE A 196 -14.66 -9.91 5.23
N GLY A 197 -14.88 -9.15 6.30
CA GLY A 197 -14.66 -9.59 7.67
C GLY A 197 -15.51 -10.80 8.07
N VAL A 198 -16.72 -10.93 7.55
CA VAL A 198 -17.56 -12.12 7.74
C VAL A 198 -16.92 -13.36 7.10
N MET A 199 -16.34 -13.23 5.90
CA MET A 199 -15.61 -14.33 5.26
C MET A 199 -14.35 -14.70 6.06
N ALA A 200 -13.63 -13.70 6.59
CA ALA A 200 -12.48 -13.91 7.46
C ALA A 200 -12.87 -14.65 8.76
N MET A 201 -14.07 -14.42 9.31
CA MET A 201 -14.58 -15.15 10.48
C MET A 201 -14.83 -16.63 10.17
N ILE A 202 -15.28 -16.95 8.97
CA ILE A 202 -15.43 -18.34 8.50
C ILE A 202 -14.06 -19.02 8.45
N VAL A 203 -13.07 -18.37 7.81
CA VAL A 203 -11.70 -18.88 7.78
C VAL A 203 -11.16 -19.11 9.20
N ALA A 204 -11.38 -18.15 10.09
CA ALA A 204 -10.91 -18.24 11.47
C ALA A 204 -11.54 -19.39 12.25
N ALA A 205 -12.83 -19.68 12.02
CA ALA A 205 -13.50 -20.82 12.62
C ALA A 205 -12.94 -22.15 12.09
N GLU A 206 -12.75 -22.28 10.77
CA GLU A 206 -12.18 -23.48 10.16
C GLU A 206 -10.71 -23.73 10.57
N ARG A 207 -9.95 -22.66 10.74
CA ARG A 207 -8.56 -22.73 11.20
C ARG A 207 -8.43 -22.88 12.73
N GLY A 208 -9.53 -22.83 13.46
CA GLY A 208 -9.53 -22.93 14.94
C GLY A 208 -8.92 -21.71 15.65
N PHE A 209 -8.92 -20.53 15.02
CA PHE A 209 -8.54 -19.28 15.68
C PHE A 209 -9.61 -18.80 16.64
N ILE A 210 -10.88 -19.07 16.30
CA ILE A 210 -12.08 -18.93 17.12
C ILE A 210 -12.93 -20.20 16.96
N THR A 211 -13.92 -20.37 17.81
CA THR A 211 -14.88 -21.45 17.64
C THR A 211 -15.97 -21.06 16.63
N ARG A 212 -16.62 -22.06 16.02
CA ARG A 212 -17.77 -21.85 15.13
C ARG A 212 -18.92 -21.11 15.82
N GLU A 213 -19.14 -21.38 17.11
CA GLU A 213 -20.15 -20.68 17.91
C GLU A 213 -19.82 -19.19 18.11
N GLU A 214 -18.57 -18.85 18.39
CA GLU A 214 -18.13 -17.44 18.48
C GLU A 214 -18.31 -16.71 17.16
N ALA A 215 -17.95 -17.35 16.04
CA ALA A 215 -18.18 -16.81 14.71
C ALA A 215 -19.68 -16.57 14.45
N LEU A 216 -20.53 -17.56 14.75
CA LEU A 216 -21.99 -17.45 14.64
C LEU A 216 -22.54 -16.26 15.44
N GLN A 217 -22.11 -16.10 16.68
CA GLN A 217 -22.58 -15.00 17.54
C GLN A 217 -22.18 -13.63 16.96
N ARG A 218 -20.95 -13.47 16.46
CA ARG A 218 -20.50 -12.21 15.86
C ARG A 218 -21.24 -11.92 14.56
N VAL A 219 -21.42 -12.90 13.67
CA VAL A 219 -22.16 -12.69 12.42
C VAL A 219 -23.62 -12.34 12.71
N ARG A 220 -24.26 -12.98 13.69
CA ARG A 220 -25.61 -12.61 14.13
C ARG A 220 -25.68 -11.19 14.70
N GLN A 221 -24.68 -10.76 15.46
CA GLN A 221 -24.58 -9.37 15.93
C GLN A 221 -24.56 -8.39 14.75
N ILE A 222 -23.72 -8.64 13.75
CA ILE A 222 -23.62 -7.82 12.53
C ILE A 222 -24.96 -7.77 11.79
N VAL A 223 -25.56 -8.93 11.51
CA VAL A 223 -26.83 -9.02 10.76
C VAL A 223 -27.96 -8.32 11.51
N THR A 224 -28.05 -8.51 12.83
CA THR A 224 -29.05 -7.82 13.66
C THR A 224 -28.87 -6.30 13.61
N PHE A 225 -27.63 -5.80 13.68
CA PHE A 225 -27.36 -4.37 13.60
C PHE A 225 -27.72 -3.79 12.23
N LEU A 226 -27.34 -4.48 11.15
CA LEU A 226 -27.70 -4.10 9.78
C LEU A 226 -29.22 -4.01 9.59
N ASP A 227 -29.95 -4.97 10.12
CA ASP A 227 -31.40 -5.05 9.96
C ASP A 227 -32.16 -4.02 10.79
N THR A 228 -31.73 -3.78 12.04
CA THR A 228 -32.51 -3.01 13.02
C THR A 228 -32.05 -1.57 13.20
N GLN A 229 -30.80 -1.25 12.89
CA GLN A 229 -30.21 0.06 13.14
C GLN A 229 -29.85 0.82 11.85
N CYS A 230 -29.39 0.11 10.81
CA CYS A 230 -28.87 0.77 9.62
C CYS A 230 -29.97 1.30 8.70
N THR A 231 -29.76 2.52 8.18
CA THR A 231 -30.59 3.06 7.10
C THR A 231 -30.31 2.30 5.81
N ARG A 232 -31.39 1.93 5.11
CA ARG A 232 -31.35 1.27 3.79
C ARG A 232 -31.96 2.17 2.73
N TYR A 233 -31.40 2.15 1.55
CA TYR A 233 -31.81 2.94 0.40
C TYR A 233 -32.14 2.00 -0.76
N HIS A 234 -33.41 1.75 -1.00
CA HIS A 234 -33.84 0.69 -1.94
C HIS A 234 -33.20 -0.67 -1.61
N GLY A 235 -33.13 -0.97 -0.32
CA GLY A 235 -32.48 -2.18 0.21
C GLY A 235 -30.95 -2.15 0.32
N ALA A 236 -30.28 -1.26 -0.39
CA ALA A 236 -28.81 -1.10 -0.33
C ALA A 236 -28.36 -0.29 0.90
N PHE A 237 -27.12 -0.48 1.30
CA PHE A 237 -26.47 0.22 2.41
C PHE A 237 -25.56 1.34 1.90
N ALA A 238 -25.20 2.26 2.79
CA ALA A 238 -24.21 3.29 2.51
C ALA A 238 -22.78 2.71 2.54
N HIS A 239 -21.84 3.39 1.91
CA HIS A 239 -20.42 3.04 1.94
C HIS A 239 -19.89 2.99 3.39
N TRP A 240 -20.11 4.06 4.15
CA TRP A 240 -19.74 4.17 5.55
C TRP A 240 -20.96 4.31 6.46
N ILE A 241 -20.87 3.66 7.60
CA ILE A 241 -21.93 3.60 8.61
C ILE A 241 -21.32 3.97 9.96
N HIS A 242 -22.08 4.65 10.81
CA HIS A 242 -21.70 4.88 12.20
C HIS A 242 -21.97 3.60 13.00
N GLY A 243 -20.91 2.94 13.44
CA GLY A 243 -20.96 1.61 14.04
C GLY A 243 -21.74 1.50 15.37
N GLU A 244 -22.07 2.62 16.00
CA GLU A 244 -22.90 2.64 17.21
C GLU A 244 -24.38 2.89 16.90
N THR A 245 -24.70 3.75 15.94
CA THR A 245 -26.06 4.25 15.70
C THR A 245 -26.71 3.72 14.43
N GLY A 246 -25.94 3.14 13.51
CA GLY A 246 -26.42 2.73 12.19
C GLY A 246 -26.65 3.86 11.19
N ALA A 247 -26.35 5.10 11.58
CA ALA A 247 -26.53 6.26 10.69
C ALA A 247 -25.50 6.23 9.55
N THR A 248 -25.94 6.66 8.37
CA THR A 248 -25.03 6.86 7.23
C THR A 248 -24.00 7.94 7.55
N ILE A 249 -22.73 7.64 7.29
CA ILE A 249 -21.63 8.62 7.24
C ILE A 249 -21.34 8.91 5.76
N PRO A 250 -21.52 10.15 5.28
CA PRO A 250 -21.24 10.48 3.89
C PRO A 250 -19.79 10.19 3.51
N PHE A 251 -19.58 9.41 2.45
CA PHE A 251 -18.25 9.24 1.85
C PHE A 251 -17.81 10.52 1.12
N SER A 252 -18.76 11.17 0.47
CA SER A 252 -18.61 12.51 -0.11
C SER A 252 -19.96 13.26 -0.09
N THR A 253 -19.98 14.50 -0.53
CA THR A 253 -21.22 15.33 -0.58
C THR A 253 -22.36 14.64 -1.33
N TYR A 254 -22.05 13.96 -2.43
CA TYR A 254 -23.04 13.32 -3.28
C TYR A 254 -23.14 11.79 -3.11
N ASP A 255 -22.21 11.23 -2.33
CA ASP A 255 -22.20 9.84 -1.89
C ASP A 255 -22.54 9.79 -0.40
N ASN A 256 -23.83 10.05 -0.11
CA ASN A 256 -24.39 10.09 1.24
C ASN A 256 -25.64 9.20 1.37
N GLY A 257 -25.76 8.20 0.52
CA GLY A 257 -26.89 7.26 0.46
C GLY A 257 -26.44 5.85 0.10
N ALA A 258 -27.13 5.23 -0.85
CA ALA A 258 -26.81 3.88 -1.32
C ALA A 258 -25.45 3.80 -2.01
N ASP A 259 -24.68 2.77 -1.68
CA ASP A 259 -23.55 2.26 -2.47
C ASP A 259 -23.85 0.80 -2.84
N LEU A 260 -24.15 0.56 -4.12
CA LEU A 260 -24.58 -0.77 -4.59
C LEU A 260 -23.40 -1.77 -4.62
N VAL A 261 -22.19 -1.29 -4.89
CA VAL A 261 -20.98 -2.13 -4.95
C VAL A 261 -20.58 -2.56 -3.55
N GLU A 262 -20.48 -1.62 -2.61
CA GLU A 262 -20.23 -1.95 -1.19
C GLU A 262 -21.28 -2.91 -0.64
N THR A 263 -22.57 -2.69 -0.99
CA THR A 263 -23.64 -3.60 -0.64
C THR A 263 -23.43 -5.00 -1.23
N SER A 264 -22.95 -5.10 -2.47
CA SER A 264 -22.68 -6.41 -3.09
C SER A 264 -21.51 -7.13 -2.44
N LEU A 265 -20.46 -6.42 -2.05
CA LEU A 265 -19.34 -6.98 -1.28
C LEU A 265 -19.80 -7.46 0.11
N LEU A 266 -20.68 -6.70 0.77
CA LEU A 266 -21.31 -7.14 2.03
C LEU A 266 -22.07 -8.45 1.83
N PHE A 267 -22.92 -8.53 0.81
CA PHE A 267 -23.75 -9.71 0.57
C PHE A 267 -22.95 -10.91 0.04
N GLN A 268 -21.83 -10.71 -0.62
CA GLN A 268 -20.89 -11.80 -0.88
C GLN A 268 -20.51 -12.51 0.43
N GLY A 269 -20.14 -11.76 1.47
CA GLY A 269 -19.82 -12.33 2.78
C GLY A 269 -21.04 -12.93 3.51
N LEU A 270 -22.17 -12.21 3.53
CA LEU A 270 -23.37 -12.67 4.24
C LEU A 270 -23.96 -13.95 3.61
N LEU A 271 -24.02 -14.04 2.30
CA LEU A 271 -24.52 -15.23 1.62
C LEU A 271 -23.56 -16.42 1.81
N THR A 272 -22.24 -16.18 1.85
CA THR A 272 -21.26 -17.20 2.24
C THR A 272 -21.52 -17.70 3.66
N ALA A 273 -21.77 -16.79 4.61
CA ALA A 273 -22.11 -17.16 5.98
C ALA A 273 -23.46 -17.93 6.06
N ARG A 274 -24.46 -17.53 5.25
CA ARG A 274 -25.72 -18.28 5.14
C ARG A 274 -25.50 -19.72 4.71
N ARG A 275 -24.56 -19.95 3.81
CA ARG A 275 -24.19 -21.30 3.36
C ARG A 275 -23.35 -22.06 4.38
N TYR A 276 -22.44 -21.38 5.05
CA TYR A 276 -21.55 -21.97 6.06
C TYR A 276 -22.30 -22.42 7.31
N PHE A 277 -23.20 -21.58 7.85
CA PHE A 277 -24.02 -21.90 9.02
C PHE A 277 -25.29 -22.65 8.61
N ASP A 278 -25.14 -23.92 8.22
CA ASP A 278 -26.20 -24.76 7.65
C ASP A 278 -26.88 -25.71 8.66
N GLY A 279 -26.51 -25.62 9.96
CA GLY A 279 -27.02 -26.49 11.01
C GLY A 279 -28.50 -26.25 11.36
N GLU A 280 -29.05 -27.21 12.12
CA GLU A 280 -30.46 -27.23 12.52
C GLU A 280 -30.72 -26.50 13.84
N VAL A 281 -29.71 -25.87 14.46
CA VAL A 281 -29.91 -25.11 15.67
C VAL A 281 -30.64 -23.80 15.39
N THR A 282 -31.54 -23.40 16.32
CA THR A 282 -32.40 -22.22 16.12
C THR A 282 -31.65 -20.97 15.69
N GLN A 283 -30.47 -20.76 16.25
CA GLN A 283 -29.67 -19.57 15.96
C GLN A 283 -29.14 -19.53 14.51
N GLU A 284 -28.79 -20.68 13.96
CA GLU A 284 -28.34 -20.76 12.55
C GLU A 284 -29.52 -20.65 11.60
N ILE A 285 -30.66 -21.29 11.91
CA ILE A 285 -31.90 -21.14 11.14
C ILE A 285 -32.29 -19.66 11.07
N GLN A 286 -32.34 -18.98 12.22
CA GLN A 286 -32.70 -17.56 12.28
C GLN A 286 -31.71 -16.69 11.50
N LEU A 287 -30.40 -16.97 11.60
CA LEU A 287 -29.38 -16.24 10.83
C LEU A 287 -29.62 -16.35 9.31
N ARG A 288 -29.90 -17.57 8.82
CA ARG A 288 -30.21 -17.80 7.40
C ARG A 288 -31.46 -17.06 6.94
N GLU A 289 -32.51 -17.05 7.75
CA GLU A 289 -33.75 -16.32 7.49
C GLU A 289 -33.52 -14.81 7.43
N ASP A 290 -32.79 -14.27 8.39
CA ASP A 290 -32.48 -12.83 8.44
C ASP A 290 -31.64 -12.38 7.27
N ILE A 291 -30.59 -13.12 6.91
CA ILE A 291 -29.77 -12.84 5.71
C ILE A 291 -30.63 -12.92 4.45
N THR A 292 -31.46 -13.93 4.32
CA THR A 292 -32.33 -14.10 3.13
C THR A 292 -33.30 -12.93 3.01
N ARG A 293 -33.93 -12.51 4.09
CA ARG A 293 -34.85 -11.35 4.09
C ARG A 293 -34.16 -10.04 3.71
N LEU A 294 -32.93 -9.81 4.20
CA LEU A 294 -32.14 -8.63 3.82
C LEU A 294 -31.72 -8.69 2.34
N TRP A 295 -31.32 -9.86 1.87
CA TRP A 295 -30.97 -10.12 0.48
C TRP A 295 -32.13 -9.87 -0.48
N GLU A 296 -33.32 -10.41 -0.19
CA GLU A 296 -34.54 -10.27 -0.99
C GLU A 296 -35.07 -8.83 -1.04
N ALA A 297 -34.69 -8.01 -0.07
CA ALA A 297 -35.12 -6.61 0.00
C ALA A 297 -34.29 -5.64 -0.84
N ILE A 298 -33.18 -6.09 -1.46
CA ILE A 298 -32.38 -5.22 -2.31
C ILE A 298 -33.04 -5.08 -3.67
N GLU A 299 -33.41 -3.87 -4.01
CA GLU A 299 -34.06 -3.53 -5.29
C GLU A 299 -33.01 -3.33 -6.40
N TRP A 300 -32.30 -4.40 -6.82
CA TRP A 300 -31.24 -4.34 -7.83
C TRP A 300 -31.68 -3.68 -9.13
N ASP A 301 -32.93 -3.96 -9.56
CA ASP A 301 -33.54 -3.39 -10.76
C ASP A 301 -33.82 -1.88 -10.64
N TRP A 302 -33.98 -1.34 -9.42
CA TRP A 302 -34.03 0.10 -9.16
C TRP A 302 -32.75 0.82 -9.63
N PHE A 303 -31.61 0.21 -9.38
CA PHE A 303 -30.29 0.77 -9.72
C PHE A 303 -29.99 0.78 -11.22
N ARG A 304 -30.96 0.40 -12.06
CA ARG A 304 -30.96 0.63 -13.50
C ARG A 304 -31.45 2.04 -13.90
N LYS A 305 -31.67 2.93 -12.96
CA LYS A 305 -32.05 4.34 -13.17
C LYS A 305 -33.19 4.50 -14.19
N GLY A 306 -34.34 3.88 -13.91
CA GLY A 306 -35.50 3.92 -14.76
C GLY A 306 -35.48 2.90 -15.90
N GLY A 307 -34.68 1.85 -15.81
CA GLY A 307 -34.69 0.70 -16.73
C GLY A 307 -33.57 0.74 -17.78
N GLU A 308 -32.53 1.54 -17.59
CA GLU A 308 -31.33 1.48 -18.45
C GLU A 308 -30.66 0.08 -18.37
N ASN A 309 -29.94 -0.29 -19.43
CA ASN A 309 -29.24 -1.57 -19.49
C ASN A 309 -27.82 -1.48 -18.86
N VAL A 310 -27.76 -0.91 -17.67
CA VAL A 310 -26.55 -0.77 -16.84
C VAL A 310 -26.97 -0.55 -15.40
N LEU A 311 -26.16 -1.00 -14.43
CA LEU A 311 -26.32 -0.66 -13.02
C LEU A 311 -25.53 0.62 -12.67
N TYR A 312 -26.11 1.40 -11.76
CA TYR A 312 -25.49 2.61 -11.22
C TYR A 312 -24.98 2.36 -9.80
N TRP A 313 -23.84 2.95 -9.49
CA TRP A 313 -23.10 2.72 -8.24
C TRP A 313 -23.77 3.35 -7.03
N HIS A 314 -24.20 4.61 -7.18
CA HIS A 314 -24.66 5.44 -6.06
C HIS A 314 -26.08 5.99 -6.30
N TRP A 315 -26.85 6.05 -5.22
CA TRP A 315 -28.08 6.82 -5.17
C TRP A 315 -28.18 7.54 -3.83
N SER A 316 -28.58 8.81 -3.85
CA SER A 316 -28.71 9.66 -2.67
C SER A 316 -30.17 10.08 -2.46
N PRO A 317 -30.71 10.06 -1.23
CA PRO A 317 -32.04 10.59 -0.97
C PRO A 317 -32.14 12.12 -1.15
N GLU A 318 -31.03 12.83 -1.07
CA GLU A 318 -30.97 14.29 -1.21
C GLU A 318 -30.55 14.75 -2.62
N HIS A 319 -29.72 13.95 -3.27
CA HIS A 319 -29.09 14.30 -4.55
C HIS A 319 -29.44 13.31 -5.68
N GLU A 320 -30.29 12.33 -5.40
CA GLU A 320 -30.73 11.30 -6.38
C GLU A 320 -29.53 10.68 -7.12
N TRP A 321 -29.53 10.72 -8.43
CA TRP A 321 -28.51 10.16 -9.31
C TRP A 321 -27.38 11.15 -9.65
N HIS A 322 -27.08 12.13 -8.79
CA HIS A 322 -26.10 13.17 -9.09
C HIS A 322 -24.70 12.63 -9.44
N MET A 323 -24.23 11.60 -8.71
CA MET A 323 -22.95 10.94 -8.98
C MET A 323 -22.90 10.36 -10.41
N ASN A 324 -24.03 9.86 -10.90
CA ASN A 324 -24.22 9.32 -12.25
C ASN A 324 -23.12 8.33 -12.70
N LEU A 325 -22.54 7.59 -11.77
CA LEU A 325 -21.46 6.64 -12.00
C LEU A 325 -22.04 5.28 -12.40
N LYS A 326 -21.78 4.87 -13.62
CA LYS A 326 -22.14 3.53 -14.11
C LYS A 326 -21.16 2.50 -13.63
N ILE A 327 -21.67 1.31 -13.29
CA ILE A 327 -20.84 0.13 -13.01
C ILE A 327 -20.59 -0.55 -14.35
N GLU A 328 -19.49 -0.25 -15.01
CA GLU A 328 -19.22 -0.75 -16.35
C GLU A 328 -17.74 -1.02 -16.61
N GLY A 329 -17.46 -2.04 -17.39
CA GLY A 329 -16.12 -2.48 -17.72
C GLY A 329 -15.48 -3.31 -16.61
N TRP A 330 -14.26 -3.79 -16.87
CA TRP A 330 -13.52 -4.57 -15.90
C TRP A 330 -13.07 -3.72 -14.70
N ASN A 331 -13.59 -4.08 -13.54
CA ASN A 331 -13.20 -3.56 -12.23
C ASN A 331 -13.62 -4.58 -11.14
N GLU A 332 -13.62 -4.20 -9.87
CA GLU A 332 -13.97 -5.04 -8.72
C GLU A 332 -15.42 -5.51 -8.66
N SER A 333 -16.32 -4.94 -9.49
CA SER A 333 -17.77 -5.01 -9.29
C SER A 333 -18.46 -6.16 -10.05
N LEU A 334 -17.76 -7.17 -10.57
CA LEU A 334 -18.39 -8.31 -11.23
C LEU A 334 -19.43 -8.98 -10.32
N ILE A 335 -19.14 -9.13 -9.03
CA ILE A 335 -20.03 -9.70 -8.03
C ILE A 335 -21.37 -8.96 -7.96
N THR A 336 -21.40 -7.64 -8.19
CA THR A 336 -22.62 -6.84 -8.21
C THR A 336 -23.60 -7.33 -9.27
N TYR A 337 -23.08 -7.59 -10.47
CA TYR A 337 -23.91 -8.12 -11.57
C TYR A 337 -24.33 -9.58 -11.35
N VAL A 338 -23.45 -10.39 -10.77
CA VAL A 338 -23.76 -11.79 -10.43
C VAL A 338 -24.89 -11.82 -9.41
N LEU A 339 -24.80 -11.04 -8.34
CA LEU A 339 -25.85 -10.98 -7.32
C LEU A 339 -27.15 -10.39 -7.85
N ALA A 340 -27.07 -9.30 -8.62
CA ALA A 340 -28.26 -8.71 -9.24
C ALA A 340 -28.99 -9.67 -10.19
N ALA A 341 -28.24 -10.45 -10.98
CA ALA A 341 -28.83 -11.46 -11.86
C ALA A 341 -29.41 -12.67 -11.11
N SER A 342 -28.86 -12.97 -9.93
CA SER A 342 -29.29 -14.09 -9.08
C SER A 342 -30.39 -13.72 -8.08
N SER A 343 -30.79 -12.45 -8.02
CA SER A 343 -31.82 -12.00 -7.07
C SER A 343 -33.15 -12.70 -7.32
N PRO A 344 -33.78 -13.28 -6.28
CA PRO A 344 -35.06 -13.96 -6.44
C PRO A 344 -36.26 -12.99 -6.58
N THR A 345 -36.09 -11.72 -6.22
CA THR A 345 -37.16 -10.71 -6.14
C THR A 345 -36.99 -9.58 -7.14
N HIS A 346 -35.76 -9.07 -7.30
CA HIS A 346 -35.43 -7.87 -8.08
C HIS A 346 -34.33 -8.16 -9.11
N THR A 347 -34.49 -9.25 -9.87
CA THR A 347 -33.48 -9.68 -10.84
C THR A 347 -33.34 -8.71 -12.01
N ILE A 348 -32.14 -8.67 -12.58
CA ILE A 348 -31.84 -7.91 -13.80
C ILE A 348 -31.80 -8.84 -15.03
N PRO A 349 -32.24 -8.39 -16.21
CA PRO A 349 -32.13 -9.18 -17.43
C PRO A 349 -30.67 -9.23 -17.94
N LYS A 350 -30.37 -10.26 -18.76
CA LYS A 350 -29.03 -10.50 -19.31
C LYS A 350 -28.44 -9.30 -20.06
N GLU A 351 -29.30 -8.53 -20.72
CA GLU A 351 -28.90 -7.34 -21.47
C GLU A 351 -28.21 -6.29 -20.60
N VAL A 352 -28.53 -6.23 -19.29
CA VAL A 352 -27.89 -5.32 -18.34
C VAL A 352 -26.44 -5.74 -18.10
N TYR A 353 -26.16 -7.03 -18.06
CA TYR A 353 -24.81 -7.55 -18.00
C TYR A 353 -24.04 -7.29 -19.30
N ASP A 354 -24.61 -7.66 -20.44
CA ASP A 354 -23.90 -7.57 -21.72
C ASP A 354 -23.63 -6.12 -22.14
N GLN A 355 -24.61 -5.22 -21.97
CA GLN A 355 -24.49 -3.82 -22.39
C GLN A 355 -23.88 -2.93 -21.32
N GLY A 356 -24.18 -3.17 -20.05
CA GLY A 356 -23.64 -2.43 -18.92
C GLY A 356 -22.24 -2.92 -18.55
N TRP A 357 -22.14 -4.02 -17.83
CA TRP A 357 -20.84 -4.54 -17.39
C TRP A 357 -19.86 -4.76 -18.55
N ALA A 358 -20.22 -5.61 -19.49
CA ALA A 358 -19.33 -6.01 -20.57
C ALA A 358 -19.22 -4.96 -21.69
N ARG A 359 -20.09 -3.92 -21.73
CA ARG A 359 -20.11 -2.86 -22.75
C ARG A 359 -20.16 -3.45 -24.17
N ASN A 360 -20.92 -4.54 -24.36
CA ASN A 360 -20.95 -5.32 -25.61
C ASN A 360 -19.54 -5.77 -26.07
N GLY A 361 -18.64 -6.09 -25.15
CA GLY A 361 -17.26 -6.44 -25.42
C GLY A 361 -16.28 -5.25 -25.39
N GLY A 362 -16.74 -4.03 -25.09
CA GLY A 362 -15.90 -2.85 -24.96
C GLY A 362 -14.93 -2.90 -23.78
N MET A 363 -15.08 -3.86 -22.87
CA MET A 363 -14.12 -4.12 -21.78
C MET A 363 -12.91 -4.97 -22.21
N ARG A 364 -12.91 -5.53 -23.45
CA ARG A 364 -11.79 -6.33 -23.95
C ARG A 364 -10.54 -5.48 -24.13
N ASN A 365 -9.39 -6.05 -23.75
CA ASN A 365 -8.08 -5.44 -23.92
C ASN A 365 -7.32 -6.09 -25.09
N GLY A 366 -6.90 -7.35 -24.94
CA GLY A 366 -6.19 -8.11 -25.97
C GLY A 366 -4.73 -7.71 -26.20
N ALA A 367 -4.22 -6.66 -25.54
CA ALA A 367 -2.83 -6.24 -25.67
C ALA A 367 -1.91 -7.16 -24.86
N SER A 368 -0.63 -7.20 -25.27
CA SER A 368 0.43 -7.94 -24.58
C SER A 368 1.32 -6.99 -23.80
N TYR A 369 1.50 -7.27 -22.51
CA TYR A 369 2.38 -6.55 -21.60
C TYR A 369 3.39 -7.55 -21.01
N HIS A 370 4.67 -7.24 -21.10
CA HIS A 370 5.75 -8.17 -20.69
C HIS A 370 5.63 -9.59 -21.31
N GLY A 371 5.09 -9.69 -22.53
CA GLY A 371 4.84 -10.96 -23.20
C GLY A 371 3.57 -11.71 -22.77
N ILE A 372 2.74 -11.11 -21.90
CA ILE A 372 1.51 -11.68 -21.35
C ILE A 372 0.31 -10.94 -21.93
N THR A 373 -0.62 -11.68 -22.56
CA THR A 373 -1.86 -11.09 -23.11
C THR A 373 -2.89 -10.87 -22.02
N LEU A 374 -3.42 -9.65 -21.93
CA LEU A 374 -4.48 -9.29 -20.99
C LEU A 374 -5.84 -9.40 -21.68
N PRO A 375 -6.75 -10.31 -21.28
CA PRO A 375 -8.04 -10.48 -21.95
C PRO A 375 -8.95 -9.25 -21.85
N VAL A 376 -9.15 -8.70 -20.66
CA VAL A 376 -10.05 -7.57 -20.41
C VAL A 376 -9.40 -6.54 -19.49
N GLY A 377 -9.95 -5.34 -19.43
CA GLY A 377 -9.56 -4.31 -18.48
C GLY A 377 -8.75 -3.17 -19.06
N PRO A 378 -8.32 -2.22 -18.21
CA PRO A 378 -7.52 -1.08 -18.62
C PRO A 378 -6.10 -1.49 -19.02
N GLU A 379 -5.34 -0.54 -19.51
CA GLU A 379 -3.92 -0.72 -19.83
C GLU A 379 -3.17 -1.33 -18.64
N GLN A 380 -2.42 -2.43 -18.89
CA GLN A 380 -1.67 -3.19 -17.89
C GLN A 380 -2.50 -3.74 -16.70
N GLY A 381 -3.82 -3.78 -16.82
CA GLY A 381 -4.73 -4.40 -15.84
C GLY A 381 -5.33 -3.44 -14.81
N GLY A 382 -4.68 -2.32 -14.54
CA GLY A 382 -5.07 -1.45 -13.43
C GLY A 382 -4.60 -1.95 -12.06
N PRO A 383 -5.21 -1.49 -10.96
CA PRO A 383 -4.87 -1.91 -9.61
C PRO A 383 -5.29 -3.37 -9.35
N MET A 384 -4.52 -4.09 -8.53
CA MET A 384 -4.72 -5.53 -8.32
C MET A 384 -6.05 -5.90 -7.66
N PHE A 385 -6.68 -5.02 -6.88
CA PHE A 385 -7.95 -5.33 -6.24
C PHE A 385 -9.08 -5.68 -7.26
N PHE A 386 -8.95 -5.27 -8.51
CA PHE A 386 -9.86 -5.69 -9.58
C PHE A 386 -9.89 -7.22 -9.78
N ALA A 387 -8.79 -7.90 -9.52
CA ALA A 387 -8.70 -9.35 -9.60
C ALA A 387 -8.98 -10.05 -8.26
N HIS A 388 -9.26 -9.30 -7.20
CA HIS A 388 -9.44 -9.85 -5.86
C HIS A 388 -10.89 -9.77 -5.37
N TYR A 389 -11.49 -8.59 -5.26
CA TYR A 389 -12.71 -8.38 -4.47
C TYR A 389 -13.90 -9.23 -4.88
N SER A 390 -14.25 -9.28 -6.15
CA SER A 390 -15.29 -10.20 -6.61
C SER A 390 -14.91 -11.68 -6.46
N PHE A 391 -13.61 -11.97 -6.55
CA PHE A 391 -13.07 -13.33 -6.53
C PHE A 391 -12.64 -13.83 -5.14
N LEU A 392 -12.95 -13.10 -4.10
CA LEU A 392 -12.89 -13.62 -2.74
C LEU A 392 -13.86 -14.79 -2.56
N GLY A 393 -15.04 -14.67 -3.16
CA GLY A 393 -16.07 -15.70 -3.17
C GLY A 393 -16.28 -16.38 -4.52
N LEU A 394 -16.31 -15.63 -5.63
CA LEU A 394 -16.46 -16.24 -6.94
C LEU A 394 -15.18 -17.02 -7.32
N ASN A 395 -15.31 -18.33 -7.49
CA ASN A 395 -14.20 -19.14 -8.00
C ASN A 395 -13.94 -18.79 -9.47
N PRO A 396 -12.78 -18.25 -9.84
CA PRO A 396 -12.50 -17.94 -11.24
C PRO A 396 -12.14 -19.20 -12.06
N ASP A 397 -11.80 -20.33 -11.42
CA ASP A 397 -11.49 -21.56 -12.13
C ASP A 397 -12.75 -22.13 -12.80
N GLY A 398 -12.69 -22.25 -14.12
CA GLY A 398 -13.83 -22.65 -14.94
C GLY A 398 -14.88 -21.56 -15.16
N LEU A 399 -14.77 -20.39 -14.54
CA LEU A 399 -15.68 -19.26 -14.74
C LEU A 399 -15.36 -18.55 -16.05
N LYS A 400 -16.30 -18.64 -17.01
CA LYS A 400 -16.16 -18.08 -18.37
C LYS A 400 -17.46 -17.46 -18.84
N ASP A 401 -17.34 -16.40 -19.60
CA ASP A 401 -18.45 -15.83 -20.34
C ASP A 401 -18.08 -15.58 -21.82
N ALA A 402 -18.85 -14.78 -22.52
CA ALA A 402 -18.57 -14.43 -23.91
C ALA A 402 -17.32 -13.55 -24.08
N TYR A 403 -16.76 -13.02 -23.01
CA TYR A 403 -15.76 -11.96 -23.04
C TYR A 403 -14.41 -12.41 -22.50
N ALA A 404 -14.37 -13.26 -21.46
CA ALA A 404 -13.15 -13.71 -20.81
C ALA A 404 -13.29 -15.11 -20.19
N ASP A 405 -12.11 -15.75 -20.00
CA ASP A 405 -11.84 -16.76 -19.02
C ASP A 405 -11.25 -16.05 -17.80
N TYR A 406 -11.95 -16.08 -16.65
CA TYR A 406 -11.61 -15.24 -15.52
C TYR A 406 -10.41 -15.76 -14.72
N TRP A 407 -10.12 -17.07 -14.76
CA TRP A 407 -8.86 -17.59 -14.23
C TRP A 407 -7.67 -17.04 -15.01
N GLN A 408 -7.73 -17.11 -16.33
CA GLN A 408 -6.67 -16.55 -17.18
C GLN A 408 -6.54 -15.04 -17.01
N GLN A 409 -7.66 -14.33 -16.92
CA GLN A 409 -7.67 -12.88 -16.70
C GLN A 409 -6.92 -12.51 -15.42
N ASN A 410 -7.32 -13.10 -14.29
CA ASN A 410 -6.78 -12.75 -12.97
C ASN A 410 -5.31 -13.12 -12.84
N ARG A 411 -4.95 -14.34 -13.31
CA ARG A 411 -3.56 -14.78 -13.33
C ARG A 411 -2.68 -13.88 -14.20
N ASN A 412 -3.15 -13.54 -15.40
CA ASN A 412 -2.38 -12.68 -16.30
C ASN A 412 -2.24 -11.26 -15.75
N HIS A 413 -3.29 -10.71 -15.12
CA HIS A 413 -3.24 -9.42 -14.45
C HIS A 413 -2.19 -9.43 -13.31
N ALA A 414 -2.19 -10.44 -12.45
CA ALA A 414 -1.21 -10.57 -11.37
C ALA A 414 0.23 -10.68 -11.91
N LEU A 415 0.45 -11.49 -12.94
CA LEU A 415 1.77 -11.63 -13.57
C LEU A 415 2.23 -10.34 -14.26
N ILE A 416 1.32 -9.58 -14.89
CA ILE A 416 1.67 -8.27 -15.48
C ILE A 416 2.11 -7.30 -14.39
N ASN A 417 1.41 -7.22 -13.26
CA ASN A 417 1.77 -6.38 -12.12
C ASN A 417 3.15 -6.78 -11.55
N TYR A 418 3.37 -8.08 -11.36
CA TYR A 418 4.66 -8.64 -10.93
C TYR A 418 5.80 -8.28 -11.89
N HIS A 419 5.65 -8.54 -13.19
CA HIS A 419 6.69 -8.26 -14.18
C HIS A 419 6.94 -6.77 -14.36
N TYR A 420 5.92 -5.93 -14.18
CA TYR A 420 6.11 -4.48 -14.16
C TYR A 420 7.02 -4.05 -13.00
N CYS A 421 6.76 -4.53 -11.78
CA CYS A 421 7.60 -4.23 -10.64
C CYS A 421 9.02 -4.80 -10.79
N MET A 422 9.15 -6.02 -11.31
CA MET A 422 10.45 -6.64 -11.60
C MET A 422 11.24 -5.84 -12.64
N ALA A 423 10.60 -5.33 -13.68
CA ALA A 423 11.23 -4.47 -14.69
C ALA A 423 11.58 -3.08 -14.16
N ASN A 424 10.89 -2.61 -13.15
CA ASN A 424 11.09 -1.34 -12.45
C ASN A 424 11.38 -0.15 -13.38
N PRO A 425 10.48 0.19 -14.31
CA PRO A 425 10.76 1.17 -15.36
C PRO A 425 10.98 2.60 -14.83
N LYS A 426 10.56 2.86 -13.58
CA LYS A 426 10.71 4.16 -12.92
C LYS A 426 11.87 4.21 -11.91
N GLY A 427 12.58 3.10 -11.70
CA GLY A 427 13.75 3.03 -10.82
C GLY A 427 13.46 3.22 -9.35
N TYR A 428 12.30 2.76 -8.85
CA TYR A 428 11.98 2.81 -7.43
C TYR A 428 12.80 1.81 -6.63
N SER A 429 13.26 2.23 -5.45
CA SER A 429 14.00 1.36 -4.54
C SER A 429 13.18 0.14 -4.15
N GLY A 430 13.82 -1.03 -4.11
CA GLY A 430 13.24 -2.29 -3.69
C GLY A 430 12.44 -3.04 -4.73
N TYR A 431 11.86 -2.40 -5.74
CA TYR A 431 11.08 -3.05 -6.79
C TYR A 431 11.90 -4.18 -7.45
N SER A 432 11.39 -5.40 -7.35
CA SER A 432 12.09 -6.62 -7.79
C SER A 432 11.13 -7.82 -7.83
N GLU A 433 11.67 -8.99 -8.13
CA GLU A 433 10.95 -10.26 -8.01
C GLU A 433 10.48 -10.59 -6.58
N TYR A 434 11.02 -9.91 -5.56
CA TYR A 434 10.67 -10.07 -4.14
C TYR A 434 9.77 -8.96 -3.62
N CYS A 435 9.71 -7.83 -4.28
CA CYS A 435 9.01 -6.64 -3.81
C CYS A 435 8.12 -6.08 -4.92
N TRP A 436 6.86 -6.49 -4.90
CA TRP A 436 5.86 -6.14 -5.89
C TRP A 436 4.47 -6.05 -5.28
N GLY A 437 3.55 -5.43 -6.00
CA GLY A 437 2.15 -5.37 -5.61
C GLY A 437 1.59 -3.94 -5.65
N LEU A 438 1.03 -3.55 -6.80
CA LEU A 438 0.40 -2.25 -7.01
C LEU A 438 -1.12 -2.41 -6.93
N THR A 439 -1.72 -1.77 -5.93
CA THR A 439 -3.18 -1.70 -5.76
C THR A 439 -3.57 -0.40 -5.06
N ALA A 440 -4.87 -0.16 -4.91
CA ALA A 440 -5.33 0.95 -4.09
C ALA A 440 -4.84 0.77 -2.65
N SER A 441 -4.27 1.81 -2.08
CA SER A 441 -3.72 1.82 -0.71
C SER A 441 -3.41 3.23 -0.26
N ASP A 442 -3.10 3.40 1.02
CA ASP A 442 -2.46 4.61 1.50
C ASP A 442 -1.07 4.79 0.82
N GLY A 443 -0.55 5.99 0.83
CA GLY A 443 0.75 6.34 0.29
C GLY A 443 1.34 7.55 0.99
N ASP A 444 2.63 7.80 0.78
CA ASP A 444 3.34 8.97 1.35
C ASP A 444 2.73 10.32 0.93
N GLN A 445 1.87 10.33 -0.10
CA GLN A 445 1.13 11.49 -0.59
C GLN A 445 -0.40 11.32 -0.47
N GLY A 446 -0.86 10.39 0.36
CA GLY A 446 -2.27 10.05 0.54
C GLY A 446 -2.72 8.85 -0.27
N TYR A 447 -3.98 8.43 -0.04
CA TYR A 447 -4.59 7.27 -0.69
C TYR A 447 -4.66 7.42 -2.22
N SER A 448 -4.33 6.36 -2.94
CA SER A 448 -4.39 6.33 -4.40
C SER A 448 -4.56 4.91 -4.93
N ALA A 449 -5.23 4.77 -6.06
CA ALA A 449 -5.32 3.50 -6.78
C ALA A 449 -4.03 3.25 -7.58
N HIS A 450 -2.99 2.76 -6.90
CA HIS A 450 -1.71 2.46 -7.53
C HIS A 450 -1.85 1.32 -8.54
N SER A 451 -1.19 1.46 -9.67
CA SER A 451 -1.17 0.51 -10.78
C SER A 451 0.05 0.77 -11.66
N PRO A 452 0.40 -0.08 -12.62
CA PRO A 452 1.49 0.21 -13.56
C PRO A 452 1.34 1.55 -14.28
N THR A 453 0.11 2.01 -14.55
CA THR A 453 -0.17 3.32 -15.17
C THR A 453 -0.29 4.47 -14.16
N ASN A 454 -0.37 4.19 -12.86
CA ASN A 454 -0.43 5.15 -11.76
C ASN A 454 0.55 4.76 -10.65
N ASP A 455 1.79 4.48 -11.02
CA ASP A 455 2.82 4.05 -10.09
C ASP A 455 3.53 5.26 -9.45
N ARG A 456 3.56 5.29 -8.12
CA ARG A 456 4.19 6.32 -7.27
C ARG A 456 5.29 5.75 -6.37
N GLY A 457 5.73 4.51 -6.60
CA GLY A 457 6.73 3.83 -5.77
C GLY A 457 6.16 3.20 -4.51
N VAL A 458 4.83 3.08 -4.42
CA VAL A 458 4.12 2.51 -3.27
C VAL A 458 3.75 1.06 -3.53
N ILE A 459 4.16 0.17 -2.64
CA ILE A 459 3.81 -1.25 -2.64
C ILE A 459 2.84 -1.51 -1.49
N ALA A 460 1.77 -2.24 -1.77
CA ALA A 460 0.81 -2.72 -0.78
C ALA A 460 0.92 -4.25 -0.64
N PRO A 461 1.22 -4.78 0.56
CA PRO A 461 1.35 -6.22 0.77
C PRO A 461 0.14 -7.02 0.29
N THR A 462 -1.07 -6.50 0.46
CA THR A 462 -2.31 -7.16 0.02
C THR A 462 -2.30 -7.50 -1.47
N ALA A 463 -1.73 -6.66 -2.33
CA ALA A 463 -1.70 -6.90 -3.78
C ALA A 463 -0.96 -8.19 -4.15
N ALA A 464 0.20 -8.44 -3.53
CA ALA A 464 0.97 -9.66 -3.74
C ALA A 464 0.36 -10.86 -3.01
N LEU A 465 -0.06 -10.68 -1.74
CA LEU A 465 -0.51 -11.79 -0.90
C LEU A 465 -1.90 -12.29 -1.28
N ALA A 466 -2.83 -11.39 -1.66
CA ALA A 466 -4.14 -11.79 -2.18
C ALA A 466 -4.07 -12.37 -3.61
N SER A 467 -2.94 -12.26 -4.29
CA SER A 467 -2.69 -12.95 -5.55
C SER A 467 -2.19 -14.40 -5.39
N MET A 468 -2.07 -14.91 -4.16
CA MET A 468 -1.54 -16.24 -3.84
C MET A 468 -2.13 -17.36 -4.70
N PRO A 469 -3.46 -17.45 -4.96
CA PRO A 469 -3.99 -18.50 -5.82
C PRO A 469 -3.52 -18.42 -7.27
N TYR A 470 -3.23 -17.22 -7.76
CA TYR A 470 -2.87 -16.97 -9.16
C TYR A 470 -1.37 -17.08 -9.42
N THR A 471 -0.57 -16.68 -8.44
CA THR A 471 0.90 -16.56 -8.54
C THR A 471 1.57 -17.03 -7.24
N PRO A 472 1.41 -18.32 -6.86
CA PRO A 472 1.83 -18.80 -5.54
C PRO A 472 3.34 -18.62 -5.28
N GLU A 473 4.19 -18.87 -6.28
CA GLU A 473 5.64 -18.73 -6.11
C GLU A 473 6.06 -17.26 -5.94
N GLU A 474 5.51 -16.37 -6.78
CA GLU A 474 5.77 -14.93 -6.74
C GLU A 474 5.25 -14.32 -5.43
N SER A 475 4.06 -14.72 -5.01
CA SER A 475 3.42 -14.27 -3.78
C SER A 475 4.16 -14.74 -2.52
N LEU A 476 4.65 -15.99 -2.50
CA LEU A 476 5.47 -16.51 -1.41
C LEU A 476 6.82 -15.78 -1.31
N ARG A 477 7.48 -15.48 -2.45
CA ARG A 477 8.70 -14.67 -2.45
C ARG A 477 8.46 -13.28 -1.86
N ALA A 478 7.35 -12.65 -2.22
CA ALA A 478 6.95 -11.36 -1.66
C ALA A 478 6.66 -11.46 -0.15
N LEU A 479 5.93 -12.50 0.29
CA LEU A 479 5.66 -12.75 1.70
C LEU A 479 6.96 -12.88 2.50
N HIS A 480 7.91 -13.66 2.01
CA HIS A 480 9.22 -13.82 2.66
C HIS A 480 9.96 -12.48 2.77
N PHE A 481 9.94 -11.67 1.72
CA PHE A 481 10.56 -10.35 1.73
C PHE A 481 9.89 -9.42 2.73
N PHE A 482 8.57 -9.31 2.70
CA PHE A 482 7.82 -8.45 3.60
C PHE A 482 7.99 -8.85 5.06
N TYR A 483 7.96 -10.14 5.36
CA TYR A 483 8.05 -10.64 6.73
C TYR A 483 9.50 -10.68 7.23
N TYR A 484 10.42 -11.32 6.49
CA TYR A 484 11.77 -11.52 6.97
C TYR A 484 12.69 -10.31 6.78
N LYS A 485 12.51 -9.52 5.72
CA LYS A 485 13.41 -8.38 5.43
C LYS A 485 12.86 -7.04 5.91
N LEU A 486 11.55 -6.85 5.89
CA LEU A 486 10.90 -5.60 6.27
C LEU A 486 10.00 -5.74 7.51
N GLY A 487 9.99 -6.89 8.16
CA GLY A 487 9.03 -7.21 9.22
C GLY A 487 9.15 -6.31 10.45
N ASP A 488 10.33 -5.79 10.76
CA ASP A 488 10.54 -4.80 11.83
C ASP A 488 9.79 -3.47 11.60
N LYS A 489 9.31 -3.23 10.37
CA LYS A 489 8.58 -2.02 9.97
C LYS A 489 7.16 -2.30 9.48
N LEU A 490 6.94 -3.44 8.83
CA LEU A 490 5.67 -3.78 8.21
C LEU A 490 4.78 -4.68 9.07
N TRP A 491 5.37 -5.52 9.94
CA TRP A 491 4.62 -6.48 10.75
C TRP A 491 4.15 -5.84 12.04
N LEU A 492 2.87 -5.42 12.06
CA LEU A 492 2.28 -4.65 13.13
C LEU A 492 1.27 -5.50 13.94
N GLU A 493 0.48 -4.83 14.78
CA GLU A 493 -0.49 -5.47 15.67
C GLU A 493 -1.54 -6.32 14.94
N HIS A 494 -1.95 -5.91 13.75
CA HIS A 494 -2.96 -6.58 12.94
C HIS A 494 -2.42 -7.13 11.61
N GLY A 495 -1.20 -7.64 11.61
CA GLY A 495 -0.53 -8.13 10.42
C GLY A 495 0.27 -7.05 9.68
N PHE A 496 0.35 -7.15 8.36
CA PHE A 496 1.09 -6.18 7.57
C PHE A 496 0.40 -4.82 7.56
N ALA A 497 1.19 -3.76 7.66
CA ALA A 497 0.76 -2.39 7.37
C ALA A 497 0.18 -2.30 5.95
N ASP A 498 -0.66 -1.29 5.72
CA ASP A 498 -1.37 -1.12 4.45
C ASP A 498 -0.41 -0.99 3.27
N ALA A 499 0.60 -0.14 3.39
CA ALA A 499 1.54 0.12 2.29
C ALA A 499 2.90 0.65 2.76
N PHE A 500 3.85 0.72 1.83
CA PHE A 500 5.16 1.31 2.05
C PHE A 500 5.78 1.86 0.76
N ASN A 501 6.74 2.79 0.89
CA ASN A 501 7.53 3.34 -0.21
C ASN A 501 9.01 3.39 0.18
N LEU A 502 9.81 2.42 -0.30
CA LEU A 502 11.23 2.32 0.04
C LEU A 502 12.04 3.50 -0.50
N SER A 503 11.67 4.05 -1.65
CA SER A 503 12.33 5.25 -2.21
C SER A 503 12.15 6.50 -1.35
N LYS A 504 11.15 6.49 -0.45
CA LYS A 504 10.83 7.59 0.47
C LYS A 504 11.12 7.25 1.92
N ASN A 505 11.61 6.03 2.21
CA ASN A 505 11.71 5.50 3.57
C ASN A 505 10.39 5.67 4.35
N TRP A 506 9.28 5.51 3.65
CA TRP A 506 7.95 5.65 4.22
C TRP A 506 7.32 4.27 4.43
N PHE A 507 6.79 4.05 5.63
CA PHE A 507 6.03 2.86 6.01
C PHE A 507 4.75 3.33 6.68
N ASP A 508 3.63 2.80 6.23
CA ASP A 508 2.35 3.10 6.86
C ASP A 508 2.28 2.45 8.25
N HIS A 509 1.43 3.03 9.10
CA HIS A 509 1.07 2.50 10.41
C HIS A 509 -0.41 2.16 10.50
N GLN A 510 -1.13 2.26 9.40
CA GLN A 510 -2.54 1.98 9.28
C GLN A 510 -2.79 0.55 8.78
N HIS A 511 -3.98 0.07 9.10
CA HIS A 511 -4.60 -1.09 8.46
C HIS A 511 -5.96 -0.64 7.94
N LEU A 512 -6.31 -1.04 6.73
CA LEU A 512 -7.60 -0.78 6.10
C LEU A 512 -8.37 -2.11 6.01
N ALA A 513 -9.64 -2.12 6.40
CA ALA A 513 -10.45 -3.36 6.36
C ALA A 513 -10.44 -4.01 5.00
N ILE A 514 -10.58 -3.18 3.96
CA ILE A 514 -10.71 -3.64 2.56
C ILE A 514 -9.41 -4.25 2.00
N ASP A 515 -8.26 -3.96 2.60
CA ASP A 515 -6.96 -4.48 2.20
C ASP A 515 -6.48 -5.64 3.09
N GLN A 516 -6.92 -5.71 4.34
CA GLN A 516 -6.51 -6.76 5.26
C GLN A 516 -7.19 -8.11 4.95
N GLU A 517 -8.49 -8.10 4.66
CA GLU A 517 -9.21 -9.35 4.52
C GLU A 517 -8.83 -10.13 3.25
N PRO A 518 -8.60 -9.52 2.08
CA PRO A 518 -8.17 -10.29 0.91
C PRO A 518 -6.94 -11.17 1.16
N ILE A 519 -6.04 -10.75 2.06
CA ILE A 519 -4.91 -11.56 2.51
C ILE A 519 -5.40 -12.86 3.14
N ILE A 520 -6.37 -12.79 4.06
CA ILE A 520 -6.88 -13.94 4.82
C ILE A 520 -7.57 -14.93 3.88
N VAL A 521 -8.52 -14.44 3.10
CA VAL A 521 -9.41 -15.24 2.26
C VAL A 521 -8.70 -15.83 1.07
N MET A 522 -7.85 -15.06 0.39
CA MET A 522 -7.14 -15.59 -0.78
C MET A 522 -6.04 -16.58 -0.40
N ILE A 523 -5.38 -16.41 0.74
CA ILE A 523 -4.51 -17.47 1.29
C ILE A 523 -5.33 -18.73 1.57
N GLU A 524 -6.55 -18.62 2.14
CA GLU A 524 -7.40 -19.77 2.38
C GLU A 524 -7.84 -20.44 1.08
N ASN A 525 -8.27 -19.66 0.10
CA ASN A 525 -8.64 -20.17 -1.21
C ASN A 525 -7.48 -20.89 -1.92
N TYR A 526 -6.26 -20.37 -1.77
CA TYR A 526 -5.04 -21.06 -2.23
C TYR A 526 -4.84 -22.42 -1.52
N ARG A 527 -5.05 -22.47 -0.20
CA ARG A 527 -4.80 -23.67 0.62
C ARG A 527 -5.87 -24.75 0.47
N THR A 528 -7.14 -24.36 0.37
CA THR A 528 -8.27 -25.30 0.47
C THR A 528 -9.41 -25.05 -0.51
N GLY A 529 -9.56 -23.84 -1.07
CA GLY A 529 -10.71 -23.48 -1.88
C GLY A 529 -11.98 -23.17 -1.09
N LEU A 530 -11.91 -23.11 0.24
CA LEU A 530 -13.07 -23.06 1.14
C LEU A 530 -14.14 -22.02 0.76
N LEU A 531 -13.73 -20.76 0.57
CA LEU A 531 -14.71 -19.71 0.30
C LEU A 531 -15.29 -19.82 -1.12
N TRP A 532 -14.49 -20.26 -2.07
CA TRP A 532 -14.94 -20.54 -3.43
C TRP A 532 -15.99 -21.66 -3.46
N ASP A 533 -15.75 -22.75 -2.75
CA ASP A 533 -16.70 -23.86 -2.68
C ASP A 533 -18.03 -23.42 -2.05
N LEU A 534 -17.97 -22.63 -0.95
CA LEU A 534 -19.16 -22.12 -0.29
C LEU A 534 -19.99 -21.18 -1.16
N VAL A 535 -19.35 -20.27 -1.90
CA VAL A 535 -20.06 -19.27 -2.73
C VAL A 535 -20.63 -19.90 -4.00
N MET A 536 -19.90 -20.79 -4.64
CA MET A 536 -20.41 -21.44 -5.88
C MET A 536 -21.59 -22.39 -5.65
N ASP A 537 -21.88 -22.72 -4.39
CA ASP A 537 -23.04 -23.52 -3.99
C ASP A 537 -24.27 -22.68 -3.55
N ILE A 538 -24.22 -21.34 -3.64
CA ILE A 538 -25.31 -20.42 -3.35
C ILE A 538 -26.26 -20.38 -4.57
#